data_eaa30964607c82c0bc8e0f9932325045
#
_entry.id   eaa30964607c82c0bc8e0f9932325045
#
_cell.length_a   1.000
_cell.length_b   1.000
_cell.length_c   1.000
_cell.angle_alpha   90.00
_cell.angle_beta   90.00
_cell.angle_gamma   90.00
#
_symmetry.space_group_name_H-M   'P 1'
#
loop_
_entity.id
_entity.type
_entity.pdbx_description
1 polymer ?
#
loop_
_entity_poly.entity_id
_entity_poly.type
_entity_poly.pdbx_seq_one_letter_code
_entity_poly.pdbx_strand_id
1 'polypeptide(L)'
;ITNNNNWNQVCNGGMIAASIAIAERDPELAASTIKRSLDGIPHALEEYGPDGVYPEGSTYWGYGTVFSVVTNAMLESSFGTDFGLGDYPAFKESALFRVLMNAPSGGYYNFADCGDARSSNGDITLAWFASKSGDEMYFERDRLLRSPSKIGRLRRLDGAGLVWLAQYEKTMESSLPTFWQGGGANPIAV
;
A
#
# COMPACT_ATOMS: atom_id res chain seq x y z
N ILE A 1 -16.15 0.88 9.95
CA ILE A 1 -16.50 0.23 8.69
C ILE A 1 -15.82 -1.12 8.66
N THR A 2 -16.56 -2.18 8.34
CA THR A 2 -16.10 -3.56 8.39
C THR A 2 -16.23 -4.26 7.02
N ASN A 3 -16.33 -3.48 5.94
CA ASN A 3 -16.30 -4.03 4.59
C ASN A 3 -14.93 -4.64 4.31
N ASN A 4 -14.90 -5.60 3.41
CA ASN A 4 -13.69 -6.30 3.01
C ASN A 4 -13.10 -5.79 1.67
N ASN A 5 -13.32 -4.54 1.32
CA ASN A 5 -12.82 -3.91 0.09
C ASN A 5 -12.08 -2.60 0.36
N ASN A 6 -11.59 -1.96 -0.69
CA ASN A 6 -10.83 -0.71 -0.62
C ASN A 6 -11.55 0.44 0.13
N TRP A 7 -12.88 0.49 0.15
CA TRP A 7 -13.65 1.47 0.92
C TRP A 7 -13.38 1.40 2.42
N ASN A 8 -13.10 0.20 2.95
CA ASN A 8 -12.69 0.03 4.34
C ASN A 8 -11.37 0.80 4.60
N GLN A 9 -10.37 0.58 3.75
CA GLN A 9 -9.05 1.22 3.87
C GLN A 9 -9.16 2.74 3.75
N VAL A 10 -9.91 3.23 2.77
CA VAL A 10 -10.13 4.67 2.55
C VAL A 10 -10.83 5.31 3.73
N CYS A 11 -11.96 4.75 4.17
CA CYS A 11 -12.79 5.37 5.20
C CYS A 11 -12.13 5.27 6.58
N ASN A 12 -11.63 4.09 6.98
CA ASN A 12 -10.98 3.93 8.28
C ASN A 12 -9.67 4.73 8.35
N GLY A 13 -8.86 4.72 7.29
CA GLY A 13 -7.66 5.55 7.20
C GLY A 13 -7.97 7.05 7.27
N GLY A 14 -9.01 7.51 6.59
CA GLY A 14 -9.48 8.89 6.67
C GLY A 14 -9.98 9.27 8.07
N MET A 15 -10.68 8.36 8.76
CA MET A 15 -11.13 8.58 10.14
C MET A 15 -9.96 8.65 11.12
N ILE A 16 -8.93 7.80 10.95
CA ILE A 16 -7.70 7.87 11.75
C ILE A 16 -7.00 9.21 11.53
N ALA A 17 -6.81 9.63 10.27
CA ALA A 17 -6.18 10.91 9.94
C ALA A 17 -6.92 12.10 10.58
N ALA A 18 -8.24 12.15 10.46
CA ALA A 18 -9.06 13.19 11.08
C ALA A 18 -8.96 13.18 12.61
N SER A 19 -8.94 11.98 13.22
CA SER A 19 -8.83 11.82 14.67
C SER A 19 -7.47 12.28 15.19
N ILE A 20 -6.38 11.97 14.51
CA ILE A 20 -5.04 12.47 14.85
C ILE A 20 -5.03 14.01 14.82
N ALA A 21 -5.63 14.61 13.79
CA ALA A 21 -5.67 16.07 13.63
C ALA A 21 -6.46 16.80 14.74
N ILE A 22 -7.41 16.14 15.38
CA ILE A 22 -8.23 16.74 16.45
C ILE A 22 -7.87 16.27 17.86
N ALA A 23 -6.88 15.38 17.99
CA ALA A 23 -6.58 14.68 19.25
C ALA A 23 -6.28 15.62 20.43
N GLU A 24 -5.66 16.77 20.18
CA GLU A 24 -5.41 17.78 21.22
C GLU A 24 -6.69 18.51 21.69
N ARG A 25 -7.70 18.60 20.83
CA ARG A 25 -8.94 19.33 21.11
C ARG A 25 -10.02 18.43 21.70
N ASP A 26 -10.11 17.21 21.22
CA ASP A 26 -11.10 16.21 21.64
C ASP A 26 -10.45 14.81 21.69
N PRO A 27 -9.66 14.54 22.75
CA PRO A 27 -8.92 13.29 22.86
C PRO A 27 -9.82 12.06 23.02
N GLU A 28 -11.00 12.20 23.64
CA GLU A 28 -11.94 11.09 23.85
C GLU A 28 -12.56 10.65 22.53
N LEU A 29 -13.05 11.60 21.72
CA LEU A 29 -13.57 11.33 20.38
C LEU A 29 -12.48 10.74 19.49
N ALA A 30 -11.29 11.33 19.50
CA ALA A 30 -10.15 10.86 18.72
C ALA A 30 -9.80 9.41 19.07
N ALA A 31 -9.60 9.10 20.35
CA ALA A 31 -9.24 7.75 20.82
C ALA A 31 -10.32 6.71 20.47
N SER A 32 -11.60 7.05 20.71
CA SER A 32 -12.69 6.11 20.41
C SER A 32 -12.82 5.83 18.91
N THR A 33 -12.61 6.85 18.08
CA THR A 33 -12.69 6.73 16.62
C THR A 33 -11.50 5.94 16.07
N ILE A 34 -10.27 6.21 16.54
CA ILE A 34 -9.09 5.44 16.17
C ILE A 34 -9.29 3.97 16.53
N LYS A 35 -9.72 3.69 17.78
CA LYS A 35 -9.97 2.30 18.20
C LYS A 35 -10.95 1.57 17.27
N ARG A 36 -12.09 2.19 16.94
CA ARG A 36 -13.10 1.60 16.06
C ARG A 36 -12.56 1.39 14.63
N SER A 37 -11.69 2.26 14.16
CA SER A 37 -11.06 2.13 12.84
C SER A 37 -10.02 1.01 12.84
N LEU A 38 -9.22 0.88 13.91
CA LEU A 38 -8.28 -0.23 14.09
C LEU A 38 -9.00 -1.59 14.16
N ASP A 39 -10.18 -1.65 14.81
CA ASP A 39 -11.02 -2.86 14.84
C ASP A 39 -11.60 -3.20 13.45
N GLY A 40 -11.74 -2.21 12.56
CA GLY A 40 -12.33 -2.38 11.23
C GLY A 40 -11.35 -2.72 10.12
N ILE A 41 -10.13 -2.17 10.14
CA ILE A 41 -9.13 -2.33 9.06
C ILE A 41 -8.76 -3.79 8.77
N PRO A 42 -8.62 -4.69 9.77
CA PRO A 42 -8.30 -6.10 9.53
C PRO A 42 -9.19 -6.79 8.52
N HIS A 43 -10.48 -6.47 8.46
CA HIS A 43 -11.40 -7.06 7.48
C HIS A 43 -10.98 -6.81 6.02
N ALA A 44 -10.37 -5.66 5.73
CA ALA A 44 -9.84 -5.39 4.39
C ALA A 44 -8.46 -6.02 4.18
N LEU A 45 -7.66 -6.16 5.24
CA LEU A 45 -6.34 -6.79 5.13
C LEU A 45 -6.44 -8.30 4.93
N GLU A 46 -7.50 -8.94 5.42
CA GLU A 46 -7.79 -10.36 5.20
C GLU A 46 -8.03 -10.68 3.71
N GLU A 47 -8.51 -9.71 2.92
CA GLU A 47 -8.75 -9.90 1.47
C GLU A 47 -7.47 -10.11 0.64
N TYR A 48 -6.31 -9.74 1.18
CA TYR A 48 -5.02 -10.05 0.55
C TYR A 48 -4.64 -11.53 0.69
N GLY A 49 -5.32 -12.27 1.55
CA GLY A 49 -5.05 -13.67 1.80
C GLY A 49 -5.42 -14.61 0.66
N PRO A 50 -4.72 -15.77 0.56
CA PRO A 50 -3.61 -16.18 1.44
C PRO A 50 -2.23 -15.63 0.99
N ASP A 51 -2.05 -15.23 -0.28
CA ASP A 51 -0.75 -15.04 -0.93
C ASP A 51 -0.55 -13.61 -1.48
N GLY A 52 -1.26 -12.63 -0.97
CA GLY A 52 -1.11 -11.23 -1.35
C GLY A 52 -1.86 -10.81 -2.63
N VAL A 53 -2.64 -11.70 -3.24
CA VAL A 53 -3.43 -11.36 -4.44
C VAL A 53 -4.55 -10.41 -4.09
N TYR A 54 -4.57 -9.23 -4.72
CA TYR A 54 -5.68 -8.29 -4.54
C TYR A 54 -6.83 -8.61 -5.48
N PRO A 55 -8.05 -8.85 -4.98
CA PRO A 55 -9.17 -9.38 -5.77
C PRO A 55 -9.58 -8.54 -6.97
N GLU A 56 -9.43 -7.22 -6.88
CA GLU A 56 -9.80 -6.28 -7.94
C GLU A 56 -8.62 -5.89 -8.85
N GLY A 57 -7.46 -6.57 -8.72
CA GLY A 57 -6.29 -6.34 -9.55
C GLY A 57 -5.43 -5.13 -9.17
N SER A 58 -4.41 -4.87 -9.98
CA SER A 58 -3.32 -3.91 -9.67
C SER A 58 -3.78 -2.47 -9.48
N THR A 59 -4.80 -2.02 -10.22
CA THR A 59 -5.30 -0.65 -10.13
C THR A 59 -5.92 -0.40 -8.75
N TYR A 60 -6.77 -1.30 -8.28
CA TYR A 60 -7.42 -1.20 -6.99
C TYR A 60 -6.51 -1.59 -5.82
N TRP A 61 -5.53 -2.49 -6.07
CA TRP A 61 -4.44 -2.67 -5.12
C TRP A 61 -3.75 -1.33 -4.83
N GLY A 62 -3.35 -0.60 -5.88
CA GLY A 62 -2.73 0.71 -5.74
C GLY A 62 -3.63 1.72 -5.01
N TYR A 63 -4.94 1.69 -5.28
CA TYR A 63 -5.89 2.58 -4.65
C TYR A 63 -6.12 2.26 -3.16
N GLY A 64 -6.40 1.01 -2.81
CA GLY A 64 -6.66 0.61 -1.42
C GLY A 64 -5.38 0.59 -0.57
N THR A 65 -4.34 -0.04 -1.09
CA THR A 65 -3.08 -0.24 -0.36
C THR A 65 -2.38 1.08 -0.01
N VAL A 66 -2.47 2.10 -0.87
CA VAL A 66 -1.89 3.43 -0.55
C VAL A 66 -2.51 4.03 0.71
N PHE A 67 -3.81 3.85 0.94
CA PHE A 67 -4.44 4.30 2.18
C PHE A 67 -3.97 3.50 3.39
N SER A 68 -3.77 2.19 3.25
CA SER A 68 -3.22 1.36 4.34
C SER A 68 -1.80 1.78 4.71
N VAL A 69 -0.89 1.93 3.74
CA VAL A 69 0.51 2.30 4.05
C VAL A 69 0.62 3.71 4.63
N VAL A 70 -0.22 4.66 4.16
CA VAL A 70 -0.26 6.00 4.75
C VAL A 70 -0.83 5.96 6.17
N THR A 71 -1.86 5.15 6.41
CA THR A 71 -2.43 4.98 7.75
C THR A 71 -1.39 4.40 8.71
N ASN A 72 -0.66 3.36 8.30
CA ASN A 72 0.43 2.76 9.09
C ASN A 72 1.50 3.81 9.42
N ALA A 73 1.95 4.59 8.42
CA ALA A 73 2.95 5.64 8.61
C ALA A 73 2.45 6.76 9.55
N MET A 74 1.18 7.15 9.46
CA MET A 74 0.60 8.14 10.39
C MET A 74 0.53 7.62 11.82
N LEU A 75 0.12 6.36 12.02
CA LEU A 75 0.06 5.72 13.33
C LEU A 75 1.46 5.59 13.95
N GLU A 76 2.44 5.10 13.17
CA GLU A 76 3.84 5.05 13.61
C GLU A 76 4.39 6.41 14.01
N SER A 77 4.14 7.43 13.21
CA SER A 77 4.60 8.80 13.48
C SER A 77 3.95 9.42 14.72
N SER A 78 2.67 9.11 14.96
CA SER A 78 1.90 9.73 16.05
C SER A 78 1.99 8.96 17.37
N PHE A 79 2.10 7.63 17.32
CA PHE A 79 2.01 6.75 18.48
C PHE A 79 3.21 5.82 18.63
N GLY A 80 4.16 5.83 17.71
CA GLY A 80 5.32 4.93 17.71
C GLY A 80 5.00 3.48 17.32
N THR A 81 3.78 3.21 16.82
CA THR A 81 3.32 1.88 16.42
C THR A 81 2.19 1.99 15.40
N ASP A 82 2.16 1.08 14.44
CA ASP A 82 1.03 0.88 13.53
C ASP A 82 0.02 -0.14 14.05
N PHE A 83 0.17 -0.58 15.30
CA PHE A 83 -0.66 -1.59 15.97
C PHE A 83 -0.67 -2.95 15.24
N GLY A 84 0.40 -3.27 14.50
CA GLY A 84 0.56 -4.53 13.79
C GLY A 84 -0.16 -4.60 12.43
N LEU A 85 -0.73 -3.51 11.95
CA LEU A 85 -1.43 -3.49 10.66
C LEU A 85 -0.49 -3.75 9.48
N GLY A 86 0.75 -3.25 9.54
CA GLY A 86 1.77 -3.49 8.52
C GLY A 86 2.33 -4.90 8.53
N ASP A 87 2.09 -5.66 9.59
CA ASP A 87 2.64 -7.01 9.78
C ASP A 87 1.72 -8.15 9.30
N TYR A 88 0.56 -7.84 8.76
CA TYR A 88 -0.29 -8.85 8.15
C TYR A 88 0.48 -9.56 7.02
N PRO A 89 0.68 -10.90 7.10
CA PRO A 89 1.56 -11.61 6.16
C PRO A 89 1.16 -11.41 4.71
N ALA A 90 -0.10 -11.68 4.38
CA ALA A 90 -0.60 -11.53 3.02
C ALA A 90 -0.56 -10.07 2.52
N PHE A 91 -0.70 -9.08 3.41
CA PHE A 91 -0.52 -7.67 3.06
C PHE A 91 0.92 -7.37 2.64
N LYS A 92 1.92 -7.89 3.38
CA LYS A 92 3.35 -7.76 3.00
C LYS A 92 3.64 -8.43 1.66
N GLU A 93 3.12 -9.63 1.44
CA GLU A 93 3.30 -10.40 0.21
C GLU A 93 2.66 -9.73 -1.02
N SER A 94 1.67 -8.88 -0.81
CA SER A 94 0.98 -8.17 -1.89
C SER A 94 1.88 -7.22 -2.69
N ALA A 95 3.03 -6.84 -2.16
CA ALA A 95 4.02 -6.08 -2.92
C ALA A 95 4.59 -6.90 -4.08
N LEU A 96 4.84 -8.20 -3.87
CA LEU A 96 5.29 -9.11 -4.93
C LEU A 96 4.20 -9.27 -6.00
N PHE A 97 2.94 -9.52 -5.59
CA PHE A 97 1.81 -9.53 -6.52
C PHE A 97 1.79 -8.27 -7.38
N ARG A 98 1.92 -7.09 -6.76
CA ARG A 98 1.90 -5.82 -7.48
C ARG A 98 3.00 -5.70 -8.53
N VAL A 99 4.21 -6.18 -8.23
CA VAL A 99 5.33 -6.18 -9.16
C VAL A 99 5.10 -7.17 -10.31
N LEU A 100 4.64 -8.38 -10.00
CA LEU A 100 4.38 -9.45 -10.99
C LEU A 100 3.25 -9.12 -11.95
N MET A 101 2.29 -8.29 -11.54
CA MET A 101 1.20 -7.84 -12.41
C MET A 101 1.60 -6.83 -13.48
N ASN A 102 2.88 -6.51 -13.61
CA ASN A 102 3.38 -5.65 -14.68
C ASN A 102 3.66 -6.48 -15.93
N ALA A 103 2.88 -6.28 -16.98
CA ALA A 103 3.05 -6.97 -18.25
C ALA A 103 4.28 -6.46 -19.02
N PRO A 104 4.93 -7.29 -19.85
CA PRO A 104 6.04 -6.88 -20.70
C PRO A 104 5.70 -5.76 -21.68
N SER A 105 4.42 -5.60 -22.03
CA SER A 105 3.91 -4.51 -22.87
C SER A 105 3.99 -3.12 -22.21
N GLY A 106 4.33 -3.06 -20.91
CA GLY A 106 4.33 -1.83 -20.12
C GLY A 106 2.97 -1.49 -19.49
N GLY A 107 1.96 -2.31 -19.68
CA GLY A 107 0.66 -2.23 -19.00
C GLY A 107 0.59 -3.15 -17.78
N TYR A 108 -0.64 -3.40 -17.31
CA TYR A 108 -0.93 -4.42 -16.30
C TYR A 108 -1.50 -5.68 -16.94
N TYR A 109 -1.23 -6.84 -16.34
CA TYR A 109 -2.13 -7.98 -16.50
C TYR A 109 -3.44 -7.63 -15.81
N ASN A 110 -4.47 -7.35 -16.59
CA ASN A 110 -5.74 -6.88 -16.05
C ASN A 110 -6.77 -8.00 -15.89
N PHE A 111 -7.47 -7.94 -14.78
CA PHE A 111 -8.61 -8.79 -14.46
C PHE A 111 -9.54 -8.04 -13.50
N ALA A 112 -10.76 -8.53 -13.31
CA ALA A 112 -11.79 -7.85 -12.52
C ALA A 112 -11.91 -6.37 -12.93
N ASP A 113 -11.93 -5.45 -11.97
CA ASP A 113 -12.08 -4.02 -12.22
C ASP A 113 -10.74 -3.30 -12.52
N CYS A 114 -9.68 -4.07 -12.76
CA CYS A 114 -8.36 -3.50 -13.08
C CYS A 114 -8.33 -2.95 -14.51
N GLY A 115 -7.89 -1.70 -14.67
CA GLY A 115 -7.49 -1.18 -15.97
C GLY A 115 -6.16 -1.78 -16.44
N ASP A 116 -5.88 -1.68 -17.75
CA ASP A 116 -4.64 -2.16 -18.36
C ASP A 116 -3.51 -1.11 -18.34
N ALA A 117 -3.85 0.16 -18.14
CA ALA A 117 -2.92 1.26 -18.21
C ALA A 117 -2.08 1.40 -16.94
N ARG A 118 -0.77 1.22 -17.06
CA ARG A 118 0.20 1.47 -15.99
C ARG A 118 0.66 2.92 -16.01
N SER A 119 0.71 3.55 -14.83
CA SER A 119 1.30 4.88 -14.70
C SER A 119 2.76 4.89 -15.19
N SER A 120 3.14 5.95 -15.88
CA SER A 120 4.55 6.19 -16.25
C SER A 120 5.42 6.56 -15.05
N ASN A 121 4.81 6.96 -13.93
CA ASN A 121 5.51 7.26 -12.68
C ASN A 121 5.72 5.98 -11.89
N GLY A 122 6.75 5.95 -11.03
CA GLY A 122 6.94 4.87 -10.08
C GLY A 122 5.78 4.77 -9.09
N ASP A 123 5.66 3.62 -8.46
CA ASP A 123 4.64 3.36 -7.47
C ASP A 123 5.12 3.76 -6.07
N ILE A 124 4.55 4.82 -5.53
CA ILE A 124 4.92 5.31 -4.20
C ILE A 124 4.53 4.32 -3.08
N THR A 125 3.51 3.51 -3.31
CA THR A 125 3.11 2.46 -2.36
C THR A 125 4.21 1.42 -2.24
N LEU A 126 4.80 1.00 -3.37
CA LEU A 126 5.97 0.11 -3.37
C LEU A 126 7.19 0.73 -2.66
N ALA A 127 7.35 2.07 -2.70
CA ALA A 127 8.42 2.73 -1.96
C ALA A 127 8.30 2.52 -0.43
N TRP A 128 7.07 2.44 0.11
CA TRP A 128 6.86 2.08 1.51
C TRP A 128 7.31 0.64 1.80
N PHE A 129 6.91 -0.31 0.96
CA PHE A 129 7.35 -1.71 1.11
C PHE A 129 8.87 -1.84 1.01
N ALA A 130 9.50 -1.12 0.08
CA ALA A 130 10.96 -1.06 -0.03
C ALA A 130 11.60 -0.52 1.26
N SER A 131 11.06 0.58 1.83
CA SER A 131 11.59 1.18 3.05
C SER A 131 11.46 0.26 4.28
N LYS A 132 10.43 -0.60 4.30
CA LYS A 132 10.18 -1.54 5.40
C LYS A 132 10.98 -2.84 5.26
N SER A 133 11.14 -3.35 4.05
CA SER A 133 11.86 -4.60 3.79
C SER A 133 13.34 -4.41 3.53
N GLY A 134 13.77 -3.24 3.05
CA GLY A 134 15.10 -3.01 2.50
C GLY A 134 15.36 -3.72 1.16
N ASP A 135 14.31 -4.29 0.54
CA ASP A 135 14.44 -5.03 -0.71
C ASP A 135 14.36 -4.10 -1.94
N GLU A 136 15.45 -4.10 -2.72
CA GLU A 136 15.55 -3.28 -3.93
C GLU A 136 14.51 -3.66 -4.99
N MET A 137 13.98 -4.88 -4.98
CA MET A 137 12.94 -5.32 -5.91
C MET A 137 11.70 -4.41 -5.88
N TYR A 138 11.35 -3.86 -4.72
CA TYR A 138 10.23 -2.94 -4.57
C TYR A 138 10.58 -1.48 -4.82
N PHE A 139 11.87 -1.16 -5.02
CA PHE A 139 12.33 0.20 -5.17
C PHE A 139 12.42 0.63 -6.63
N GLU A 140 11.33 1.12 -7.20
CA GLU A 140 11.27 1.62 -8.59
C GLU A 140 12.02 2.97 -8.78
N ARG A 141 13.30 3.02 -8.36
CA ARG A 141 14.11 4.25 -8.32
C ARG A 141 14.05 5.05 -9.61
N ASP A 142 14.31 4.42 -10.74
CA ASP A 142 14.39 5.09 -12.05
C ASP A 142 13.05 5.62 -12.54
N ARG A 143 11.95 5.09 -12.00
CA ARG A 143 10.60 5.56 -12.29
C ARG A 143 10.17 6.68 -11.36
N LEU A 144 10.58 6.64 -10.10
CA LEU A 144 10.26 7.64 -9.09
C LEU A 144 11.10 8.91 -9.27
N LEU A 145 12.39 8.79 -9.60
CA LEU A 145 13.35 9.89 -9.66
C LEU A 145 13.62 10.42 -11.08
N ARG A 146 12.79 10.10 -12.05
CA ARG A 146 13.05 10.31 -13.48
C ARG A 146 13.35 11.74 -13.90
N SER A 147 12.85 12.76 -13.24
CA SER A 147 13.05 14.14 -13.68
C SER A 147 12.57 15.13 -12.62
N PRO A 148 13.34 16.22 -12.37
CA PRO A 148 12.91 17.31 -11.49
C PRO A 148 11.58 17.95 -11.95
N SER A 149 11.28 17.97 -13.24
CA SER A 149 10.03 18.50 -13.78
C SER A 149 8.80 17.66 -13.43
N LYS A 150 8.98 16.40 -13.08
CA LYS A 150 7.90 15.50 -12.64
C LYS A 150 7.66 15.56 -11.14
N ILE A 151 8.67 15.88 -10.34
CA ILE A 151 8.55 16.08 -8.89
C ILE A 151 7.56 17.21 -8.57
N GLY A 152 7.51 18.25 -9.39
CA GLY A 152 6.55 19.35 -9.24
C GLY A 152 5.08 19.00 -9.54
N ARG A 153 4.78 17.76 -9.90
CA ARG A 153 3.42 17.27 -10.20
C ARG A 153 2.97 16.19 -9.22
N LEU A 154 3.40 16.29 -7.97
CA LEU A 154 2.93 15.39 -6.92
C LEU A 154 1.41 15.41 -6.84
N ARG A 155 0.82 14.22 -6.79
CA ARG A 155 -0.62 14.02 -6.69
C ARG A 155 -0.95 13.43 -5.33
N ARG A 156 -2.06 13.84 -4.74
CA ARG A 156 -2.58 13.28 -3.48
C ARG A 156 -1.46 13.02 -2.46
N LEU A 157 -1.13 11.74 -2.26
CA LEU A 157 -0.22 11.23 -1.23
C LEU A 157 1.23 11.07 -1.69
N ASP A 158 1.56 11.53 -2.91
CA ASP A 158 2.92 11.37 -3.46
C ASP A 158 4.02 11.99 -2.56
N GLY A 159 3.68 13.00 -1.75
CA GLY A 159 4.59 13.58 -0.76
C GLY A 159 5.10 12.57 0.28
N ALA A 160 4.28 11.61 0.68
CA ALA A 160 4.69 10.54 1.59
C ALA A 160 5.76 9.64 0.95
N GLY A 161 5.69 9.43 -0.36
CA GLY A 161 6.68 8.67 -1.09
C GLY A 161 8.09 9.24 -0.99
N LEU A 162 8.25 10.57 -0.90
CA LEU A 162 9.57 11.20 -0.70
C LEU A 162 10.17 10.84 0.66
N VAL A 163 9.33 10.74 1.71
CA VAL A 163 9.78 10.33 3.04
C VAL A 163 10.26 8.87 3.00
N TRP A 164 9.50 7.98 2.40
CA TRP A 164 9.87 6.57 2.30
C TRP A 164 11.10 6.35 1.44
N LEU A 165 11.27 7.12 0.35
CA LEU A 165 12.50 7.12 -0.44
C LEU A 165 13.71 7.56 0.36
N ALA A 166 13.55 8.57 1.23
CA ALA A 166 14.63 9.04 2.10
C ALA A 166 14.96 8.05 3.23
N GLN A 167 13.99 7.24 3.65
CA GLN A 167 14.14 6.20 4.67
C GLN A 167 14.63 4.86 4.11
N TYR A 168 14.63 4.70 2.79
CA TYR A 168 15.04 3.44 2.17
C TYR A 168 16.53 3.18 2.34
N GLU A 169 16.86 2.04 2.90
CA GLU A 169 18.21 1.48 2.96
C GLU A 169 18.19 0.08 2.33
N LYS A 170 19.04 -0.13 1.33
CA LYS A 170 19.16 -1.44 0.70
C LYS A 170 19.82 -2.43 1.65
N THR A 171 19.08 -3.41 2.09
CA THR A 171 19.59 -4.53 2.90
C THR A 171 19.42 -5.87 2.22
N MET A 172 18.57 -5.93 1.18
CA MET A 172 18.25 -7.15 0.44
C MET A 172 18.09 -6.84 -1.06
N GLU A 173 18.35 -7.83 -1.88
CA GLU A 173 18.17 -7.83 -3.32
C GLU A 173 17.54 -9.16 -3.73
N SER A 174 16.23 -9.18 -3.83
CA SER A 174 15.50 -10.35 -4.33
C SER A 174 15.39 -10.32 -5.84
N SER A 175 15.29 -11.49 -6.45
CA SER A 175 14.97 -11.64 -7.87
C SER A 175 13.53 -12.04 -8.07
N LEU A 176 12.94 -11.60 -9.19
CA LEU A 176 11.61 -12.06 -9.56
C LEU A 176 11.62 -13.59 -9.79
N PRO A 177 10.63 -14.30 -9.27
CA PRO A 177 10.49 -15.72 -9.54
C PRO A 177 10.18 -15.95 -11.04
N THR A 178 10.62 -17.06 -11.57
CA THR A 178 10.31 -17.47 -12.95
C THR A 178 8.90 -18.05 -13.09
N PHE A 179 8.29 -18.40 -11.98
CA PHE A 179 6.91 -18.85 -11.86
C PHE A 179 6.39 -18.47 -10.48
N TRP A 180 5.19 -17.95 -10.42
CA TRP A 180 4.50 -17.64 -9.18
C TRP A 180 3.00 -17.91 -9.33
N GLN A 181 2.40 -18.40 -8.27
CA GLN A 181 0.94 -18.52 -8.16
C GLN A 181 0.48 -17.98 -6.83
N GLY A 182 -0.66 -17.33 -6.84
CA GLY A 182 -1.31 -16.83 -5.64
C GLY A 182 -2.78 -17.24 -5.62
N GLY A 183 -3.25 -17.65 -4.46
CA GLY A 183 -4.64 -17.98 -4.18
C GLY A 183 -5.48 -16.75 -3.85
N GLY A 184 -6.69 -16.98 -3.33
CA GLY A 184 -7.63 -15.95 -2.92
C GLY A 184 -8.89 -15.95 -3.76
N ALA A 185 -9.63 -14.83 -3.72
CA ALA A 185 -10.91 -14.71 -4.44
C ALA A 185 -10.73 -14.79 -5.97
N ASN A 186 -9.61 -14.30 -6.48
CA ASN A 186 -9.22 -14.37 -7.90
C ASN A 186 -7.82 -14.97 -8.02
N PRO A 187 -7.65 -16.30 -8.00
CA PRO A 187 -6.35 -16.94 -8.05
C PRO A 187 -5.65 -16.67 -9.39
N ILE A 188 -4.34 -16.47 -9.33
CA ILE A 188 -3.49 -16.07 -10.47
C ILE A 188 -2.24 -16.93 -10.51
N ALA A 189 -1.77 -17.21 -11.73
CA ALA A 189 -0.45 -17.77 -12.00
C ALA A 189 0.25 -16.91 -13.08
N VAL A 190 1.51 -16.61 -12.87
CA VAL A 190 2.40 -15.86 -13.77
C VAL A 190 3.76 -16.53 -13.90
#